data_1588f097ebbe23dd49604f4868015738
#
_entry.id   1588f097ebbe23dd49604f4868015738
#
_cell.length_a   1.000
_cell.length_b   1.000
_cell.length_c   1.000
_cell.angle_alpha   90.00
_cell.angle_beta   90.00
_cell.angle_gamma   90.00
#
_symmetry.space_group_name_H-M   'P 1'
#
loop_
_entity.id
_entity.type
_entity.pdbx_description
1 polymer ?
#
loop_
_entity_poly.entity_id
_entity_poly.type
_entity_poly.pdbx_seq_one_letter_code
_entity_poly.pdbx_strand_id
1 'polypeptide(L)'
;MRIVDLYGQGRPIFSFEFFPPKTDAGENKLMETMADLKSAVEPDFVSVTYGAGGSTRDRTHGVVTRIQDELGITGMAHQTCVAASRADVLENVKRLVGSGVENVLALRGDPPETDGDWRPPSDGFSHANELLEFLTAEFDLSLGAACYPEVHPEAISAEDDLAWTRAKVESGAGFLRELLQ
;
A
#
# COMPACT_ATOMS: atom_id res chain seq x y z
N MET A 1 8.46 2.58 12.73
CA MET A 1 9.23 3.70 12.11
C MET A 1 8.47 4.18 10.89
N ARG A 2 8.30 5.48 10.75
CA ARG A 2 7.57 6.07 9.59
C ARG A 2 8.49 6.17 8.38
N ILE A 3 8.03 5.72 7.22
CA ILE A 3 8.83 5.72 5.99
C ILE A 3 9.14 7.14 5.53
N VAL A 4 8.25 8.11 5.75
CA VAL A 4 8.53 9.52 5.43
C VAL A 4 9.79 10.07 6.11
N ASP A 5 10.16 9.54 7.30
CA ASP A 5 11.32 9.99 8.05
C ASP A 5 12.66 9.43 7.50
N LEU A 6 12.61 8.48 6.56
CA LEU A 6 13.78 7.94 5.87
C LEU A 6 14.28 8.87 4.76
N TYR A 7 13.37 9.67 4.18
CA TYR A 7 13.72 10.57 3.09
C TYR A 7 14.54 11.76 3.59
N GLY A 8 15.42 12.27 2.75
CA GLY A 8 16.28 13.42 3.11
C GLY A 8 17.53 13.08 3.92
N GLN A 9 17.76 11.82 4.27
CA GLN A 9 18.94 11.39 5.04
C GLN A 9 20.24 11.31 4.21
N GLY A 10 20.21 11.64 2.92
CA GLY A 10 21.38 11.68 2.04
C GLY A 10 21.97 10.30 1.68
N ARG A 11 21.20 9.23 1.89
CA ARG A 11 21.56 7.86 1.52
C ARG A 11 20.44 7.19 0.71
N PRO A 12 20.77 6.16 -0.09
CA PRO A 12 19.75 5.33 -0.73
C PRO A 12 18.87 4.62 0.33
N ILE A 13 17.59 4.44 -0.02
CA ILE A 13 16.63 3.64 0.75
C ILE A 13 16.38 2.36 -0.03
N PHE A 14 16.57 1.21 0.63
CA PHE A 14 16.34 -0.09 0.04
C PHE A 14 15.10 -0.73 0.63
N SER A 15 14.20 -1.14 -0.24
CA SER A 15 12.98 -1.85 0.16
C SER A 15 12.69 -3.02 -0.77
N PHE A 16 11.95 -3.99 -0.25
CA PHE A 16 11.42 -5.09 -1.03
C PHE A 16 9.91 -5.09 -0.98
N GLU A 17 9.30 -5.61 -2.04
CA GLU A 17 7.87 -5.81 -2.11
C GLU A 17 7.54 -7.29 -2.26
N PHE A 18 6.54 -7.75 -1.52
CA PHE A 18 6.11 -9.13 -1.54
C PHE A 18 4.60 -9.23 -1.74
N PHE A 19 4.21 -10.27 -2.45
CA PHE A 19 2.82 -10.68 -2.55
C PHE A 19 2.48 -11.60 -1.37
N PRO A 20 1.33 -11.41 -0.70
CA PRO A 20 0.93 -12.30 0.38
C PRO A 20 0.68 -13.71 -0.19
N PRO A 21 1.33 -14.74 0.36
CA PRO A 21 1.14 -16.12 -0.10
C PRO A 21 -0.28 -16.63 0.14
N LYS A 22 -0.74 -17.55 -0.71
CA LYS A 22 -2.10 -18.11 -0.60
C LYS A 22 -2.23 -19.19 0.49
N THR A 23 -1.11 -19.71 1.01
CA THR A 23 -1.08 -20.82 1.99
C THR A 23 -0.18 -20.49 3.17
N ASP A 24 -0.43 -21.11 4.31
CA ASP A 24 0.36 -20.92 5.53
C ASP A 24 1.81 -21.44 5.34
N ALA A 25 1.99 -22.53 4.58
CA ALA A 25 3.32 -23.01 4.22
C ALA A 25 4.09 -21.99 3.36
N GLY A 26 3.41 -21.33 2.41
CA GLY A 26 3.98 -20.25 1.62
C GLY A 26 4.34 -19.04 2.48
N GLU A 27 3.50 -18.70 3.46
CA GLU A 27 3.77 -17.61 4.40
C GLU A 27 5.01 -17.88 5.25
N ASN A 28 5.15 -19.10 5.80
CA ASN A 28 6.35 -19.47 6.53
C ASN A 28 7.60 -19.41 5.66
N LYS A 29 7.52 -19.87 4.40
CA LYS A 29 8.64 -19.75 3.46
C LYS A 29 9.00 -18.31 3.12
N LEU A 30 8.01 -17.42 3.03
CA LEU A 30 8.21 -15.98 2.86
C LEU A 30 8.95 -15.39 4.06
N MET A 31 8.57 -15.75 5.29
CA MET A 31 9.23 -15.28 6.51
C MET A 31 10.69 -15.73 6.57
N GLU A 32 11.00 -16.99 6.22
CA GLU A 32 12.38 -17.46 6.09
C GLU A 32 13.19 -16.64 5.08
N THR A 33 12.63 -16.41 3.89
CA THR A 33 13.27 -15.61 2.83
C THR A 33 13.54 -14.18 3.30
N MET A 34 12.61 -13.57 4.02
CA MET A 34 12.80 -12.21 4.56
C MET A 34 13.85 -12.16 5.66
N ALA A 35 13.94 -13.20 6.50
CA ALA A 35 15.01 -13.31 7.49
C ALA A 35 16.40 -13.38 6.82
N ASP A 36 16.53 -14.15 5.75
CA ASP A 36 17.76 -14.23 4.95
C ASP A 36 18.09 -12.87 4.31
N LEU A 37 17.11 -12.19 3.71
CA LEU A 37 17.28 -10.86 3.11
C LEU A 37 17.66 -9.81 4.16
N LYS A 38 17.03 -9.86 5.34
CA LYS A 38 17.41 -8.97 6.45
C LYS A 38 18.88 -9.12 6.82
N SER A 39 19.35 -10.37 6.91
CA SER A 39 20.74 -10.67 7.25
C SER A 39 21.73 -10.26 6.15
N ALA A 40 21.32 -10.31 4.88
CA ALA A 40 22.19 -10.07 3.74
C ALA A 40 22.29 -8.59 3.34
N VAL A 41 21.17 -7.84 3.40
CA VAL A 41 21.08 -6.48 2.81
C VAL A 41 20.43 -5.44 3.72
N GLU A 42 19.91 -5.83 4.89
CA GLU A 42 19.28 -4.93 5.87
C GLU A 42 18.31 -3.91 5.23
N PRO A 43 17.16 -4.36 4.69
CA PRO A 43 16.22 -3.44 4.04
C PRO A 43 15.68 -2.41 5.03
N ASP A 44 15.49 -1.18 4.57
CA ASP A 44 14.90 -0.10 5.37
C ASP A 44 13.44 -0.36 5.72
N PHE A 45 12.70 -0.92 4.76
CA PHE A 45 11.33 -1.38 4.96
C PHE A 45 10.95 -2.46 3.94
N VAL A 46 9.82 -3.10 4.20
CA VAL A 46 9.22 -4.10 3.31
C VAL A 46 7.76 -3.73 3.08
N SER A 47 7.30 -3.80 1.84
CA SER A 47 5.89 -3.64 1.50
C SER A 47 5.22 -4.97 1.18
N VAL A 48 3.95 -5.07 1.54
CA VAL A 48 3.11 -6.24 1.23
C VAL A 48 1.91 -5.80 0.42
N THR A 49 1.76 -6.39 -0.76
CA THR A 49 0.71 -6.04 -1.70
C THR A 49 -0.67 -6.46 -1.21
N TYR A 50 -1.69 -5.87 -1.83
CA TYR A 50 -3.09 -6.19 -1.57
C TYR A 50 -3.64 -6.91 -2.81
N GLY A 51 -4.22 -8.08 -2.64
CA GLY A 51 -4.74 -8.86 -3.77
C GLY A 51 -5.92 -8.19 -4.45
N ALA A 52 -6.07 -8.43 -5.74
CA ALA A 52 -7.16 -7.91 -6.55
C ALA A 52 -8.53 -8.17 -5.89
N GLY A 53 -9.38 -7.13 -5.89
CA GLY A 53 -10.71 -7.19 -5.28
C GLY A 53 -10.72 -7.41 -3.75
N GLY A 54 -9.60 -7.19 -3.06
CA GLY A 54 -9.52 -7.34 -1.60
C GLY A 54 -9.40 -8.79 -1.10
N SER A 55 -9.13 -9.73 -2.00
CA SER A 55 -9.13 -11.17 -1.72
C SER A 55 -8.07 -11.64 -0.69
N THR A 56 -7.06 -10.82 -0.42
CA THR A 56 -5.96 -11.14 0.50
C THR A 56 -5.90 -10.23 1.73
N ARG A 57 -6.96 -9.51 2.05
CA ARG A 57 -6.99 -8.51 3.15
C ARG A 57 -6.40 -9.05 4.46
N ASP A 58 -6.91 -10.17 4.94
CA ASP A 58 -6.47 -10.77 6.21
C ASP A 58 -5.03 -11.28 6.14
N ARG A 59 -4.61 -11.81 4.98
CA ARG A 59 -3.23 -12.26 4.78
C ARG A 59 -2.24 -11.11 4.70
N THR A 60 -2.57 -10.04 4.00
CA THR A 60 -1.73 -8.83 3.97
C THR A 60 -1.49 -8.30 5.37
N HIS A 61 -2.57 -8.17 6.17
CA HIS A 61 -2.47 -7.76 7.56
C HIS A 61 -1.58 -8.71 8.36
N GLY A 62 -1.83 -10.03 8.30
CA GLY A 62 -1.04 -11.03 9.04
C GLY A 62 0.45 -10.99 8.68
N VAL A 63 0.77 -10.94 7.39
CA VAL A 63 2.16 -10.90 6.91
C VAL A 63 2.87 -9.63 7.37
N VAL A 64 2.26 -8.44 7.21
CA VAL A 64 2.87 -7.18 7.65
C VAL A 64 3.13 -7.17 9.16
N THR A 65 2.17 -7.64 9.95
CA THR A 65 2.31 -7.73 11.41
C THR A 65 3.47 -8.67 11.78
N ARG A 66 3.53 -9.86 11.18
CA ARG A 66 4.62 -10.82 11.43
C ARG A 66 5.99 -10.27 11.05
N ILE A 67 6.10 -9.54 9.94
CA ILE A 67 7.36 -8.88 9.52
C ILE A 67 7.86 -7.96 10.62
N GLN A 68 6.97 -7.15 11.20
CA GLN A 68 7.34 -6.21 12.27
C GLN A 68 7.69 -6.95 13.57
N ASP A 69 6.84 -7.88 14.00
CA ASP A 69 6.96 -8.53 15.30
C ASP A 69 8.10 -9.56 15.34
N GLU A 70 8.23 -10.39 14.30
CA GLU A 70 9.20 -11.50 14.27
C GLU A 70 10.56 -11.07 13.73
N LEU A 71 10.58 -10.14 12.75
CA LEU A 71 11.81 -9.74 12.09
C LEU A 71 12.29 -8.33 12.47
N GLY A 72 11.45 -7.51 13.11
CA GLY A 72 11.80 -6.13 13.43
C GLY A 72 12.10 -5.26 12.20
N ILE A 73 11.51 -5.59 11.05
CA ILE A 73 11.61 -4.79 9.82
C ILE A 73 10.39 -3.88 9.75
N THR A 74 10.58 -2.62 9.36
CA THR A 74 9.47 -1.70 9.12
C THR A 74 8.56 -2.25 8.02
N GLY A 75 7.28 -2.45 8.33
CA GLY A 75 6.27 -2.92 7.40
C GLY A 75 5.46 -1.77 6.79
N MET A 76 5.12 -1.90 5.51
CA MET A 76 4.14 -1.07 4.81
C MET A 76 3.05 -1.96 4.22
N ALA A 77 1.80 -1.69 4.58
CA ALA A 77 0.68 -2.39 3.98
C ALA A 77 0.17 -1.63 2.75
N HIS A 78 -0.12 -2.34 1.65
CA HIS A 78 -0.95 -1.76 0.60
C HIS A 78 -2.42 -1.74 1.06
N GLN A 79 -3.11 -0.64 0.78
CA GLN A 79 -4.55 -0.49 0.98
C GLN A 79 -5.18 -0.03 -0.31
N THR A 80 -6.03 -0.85 -0.89
CA THR A 80 -6.82 -0.47 -2.07
C THR A 80 -8.21 -0.01 -1.66
N CYS A 81 -8.83 0.85 -2.46
CA CYS A 81 -10.21 1.27 -2.28
C CYS A 81 -11.18 0.51 -3.20
N VAL A 82 -10.69 -0.21 -4.19
CA VAL A 82 -11.54 -0.99 -5.11
C VAL A 82 -12.38 -2.02 -4.35
N ALA A 83 -13.63 -2.14 -4.72
CA ALA A 83 -14.60 -3.08 -4.15
C ALA A 83 -14.77 -3.02 -2.62
N ALA A 84 -14.44 -1.88 -1.99
CA ALA A 84 -14.55 -1.68 -0.55
C ALA A 84 -15.41 -0.45 -0.23
N SER A 85 -16.29 -0.57 0.76
CA SER A 85 -16.98 0.58 1.34
C SER A 85 -16.04 1.41 2.22
N ARG A 86 -16.44 2.63 2.55
CA ARG A 86 -15.70 3.45 3.54
C ARG A 86 -15.59 2.75 4.89
N ALA A 87 -16.63 2.03 5.30
CA ALA A 87 -16.64 1.26 6.55
C ALA A 87 -15.64 0.12 6.51
N ASP A 88 -15.54 -0.62 5.39
CA ASP A 88 -14.57 -1.69 5.22
C ASP A 88 -13.12 -1.18 5.29
N VAL A 89 -12.84 -0.06 4.62
CA VAL A 89 -11.52 0.59 4.66
C VAL A 89 -11.18 1.03 6.07
N LEU A 90 -12.13 1.70 6.76
CA LEU A 90 -11.94 2.18 8.13
C LEU A 90 -11.62 1.01 9.09
N GLU A 91 -12.37 -0.08 9.01
CA GLU A 91 -12.15 -1.25 9.85
C GLU A 91 -10.79 -1.89 9.58
N ASN A 92 -10.43 -2.08 8.29
CA ASN A 92 -9.16 -2.67 7.92
C ASN A 92 -7.97 -1.83 8.40
N VAL A 93 -8.00 -0.51 8.20
CA VAL A 93 -6.91 0.35 8.62
C VAL A 93 -6.84 0.48 10.14
N LYS A 94 -7.97 0.48 10.86
CA LYS A 94 -7.98 0.38 12.33
C LYS A 94 -7.29 -0.89 12.82
N ARG A 95 -7.49 -2.02 12.16
CA ARG A 95 -6.78 -3.28 12.50
C ARG A 95 -5.28 -3.15 12.26
N LEU A 96 -4.85 -2.58 11.14
CA LEU A 96 -3.43 -2.33 10.84
C LEU A 96 -2.79 -1.45 11.91
N VAL A 97 -3.39 -0.31 12.21
CA VAL A 97 -2.92 0.61 13.26
C VAL A 97 -2.89 -0.07 14.64
N GLY A 98 -3.94 -0.84 14.98
CA GLY A 98 -4.01 -1.62 16.22
C GLY A 98 -2.90 -2.68 16.35
N SER A 99 -2.31 -3.11 15.25
CA SER A 99 -1.14 -4.01 15.19
C SER A 99 0.20 -3.26 15.03
N GLY A 100 0.23 -1.95 15.26
CA GLY A 100 1.45 -1.15 15.19
C GLY A 100 1.95 -0.82 13.78
N VAL A 101 1.14 -1.02 12.75
CA VAL A 101 1.50 -0.62 11.37
C VAL A 101 1.32 0.90 11.24
N GLU A 102 2.39 1.59 10.89
CA GLU A 102 2.43 3.05 10.76
C GLU A 102 2.47 3.52 9.29
N ASN A 103 2.67 2.60 8.35
CA ASN A 103 2.93 2.94 6.95
C ASN A 103 1.91 2.24 6.02
N VAL A 104 1.26 3.02 5.17
CA VAL A 104 0.26 2.53 4.23
C VAL A 104 0.51 3.12 2.84
N LEU A 105 0.53 2.26 1.82
CA LEU A 105 0.48 2.68 0.42
C LEU A 105 -0.97 2.68 -0.05
N ALA A 106 -1.51 3.87 -0.28
CA ALA A 106 -2.88 4.06 -0.72
C ALA A 106 -2.98 3.93 -2.24
N LEU A 107 -3.79 2.99 -2.70
CA LEU A 107 -3.96 2.64 -4.11
C LEU A 107 -5.45 2.61 -4.48
N ARG A 108 -5.76 2.85 -5.75
CA ARG A 108 -7.10 2.54 -6.26
C ARG A 108 -7.33 1.03 -6.23
N GLY A 109 -6.38 0.28 -6.74
CA GLY A 109 -6.49 -1.14 -7.04
C GLY A 109 -7.14 -1.38 -8.40
N ASP A 110 -7.01 -2.61 -8.90
CA ASP A 110 -7.62 -3.02 -10.15
C ASP A 110 -9.05 -3.50 -9.90
N PRO A 111 -10.00 -3.14 -10.77
CA PRO A 111 -11.34 -3.69 -10.70
C PRO A 111 -11.31 -5.22 -10.73
N PRO A 112 -12.24 -5.89 -10.02
CA PRO A 112 -12.38 -7.33 -10.16
C PRO A 112 -12.65 -7.70 -11.62
N GLU A 113 -12.10 -8.81 -12.10
CA GLU A 113 -12.45 -9.37 -13.40
C GLU A 113 -13.93 -9.78 -13.38
N THR A 114 -14.77 -9.00 -14.03
CA THR A 114 -16.22 -9.25 -14.17
C THR A 114 -16.63 -9.14 -15.63
N ASP A 115 -17.67 -9.87 -16.03
CA ASP A 115 -18.22 -9.84 -17.38
C ASP A 115 -19.01 -8.54 -17.70
N GLY A 116 -18.77 -7.44 -17.04
CA GLY A 116 -19.50 -6.18 -17.23
C GLY A 116 -18.78 -4.96 -16.67
N ASP A 117 -19.40 -3.79 -16.86
CA ASP A 117 -18.93 -2.52 -16.32
C ASP A 117 -18.93 -2.55 -14.79
N TRP A 118 -17.75 -2.75 -14.22
CA TRP A 118 -17.59 -2.65 -12.77
C TRP A 118 -17.77 -1.19 -12.31
N ARG A 119 -18.42 -1.02 -11.16
CA ARG A 119 -18.54 0.29 -10.50
C ARG A 119 -18.17 0.16 -9.04
N PRO A 120 -17.48 1.17 -8.47
CA PRO A 120 -17.20 1.18 -7.04
C PRO A 120 -18.51 1.18 -6.23
N PRO A 121 -18.50 0.68 -4.99
CA PRO A 121 -19.61 0.83 -4.06
C PRO A 121 -20.03 2.31 -3.96
N SER A 122 -21.32 2.58 -3.85
CA SER A 122 -21.85 3.96 -3.82
C SER A 122 -21.34 4.79 -2.64
N ASP A 123 -20.89 4.12 -1.57
CA ASP A 123 -20.29 4.70 -0.36
C ASP A 123 -18.76 4.45 -0.27
N GLY A 124 -18.17 3.96 -1.36
CA GLY A 124 -16.73 3.69 -1.48
C GLY A 124 -15.94 4.90 -1.99
N PHE A 125 -14.75 4.61 -2.51
CA PHE A 125 -13.86 5.57 -3.15
C PHE A 125 -13.63 5.15 -4.59
N SER A 126 -13.56 6.12 -5.49
CA SER A 126 -13.30 5.90 -6.91
C SER A 126 -11.80 5.98 -7.24
N HIS A 127 -11.04 6.76 -6.47
CA HIS A 127 -9.64 7.05 -6.74
C HIS A 127 -8.80 7.08 -5.45
N ALA A 128 -7.48 6.92 -5.62
CA ALA A 128 -6.54 6.89 -4.51
C ALA A 128 -6.42 8.21 -3.74
N ASN A 129 -6.65 9.36 -4.38
CA ASN A 129 -6.65 10.67 -3.71
C ASN A 129 -7.81 10.78 -2.70
N GLU A 130 -9.00 10.27 -3.03
CA GLU A 130 -10.14 10.25 -2.10
C GLU A 130 -9.86 9.34 -0.88
N LEU A 131 -9.19 8.21 -1.12
CA LEU A 131 -8.73 7.33 -0.05
C LEU A 131 -7.69 8.03 0.83
N LEU A 132 -6.73 8.75 0.24
CA LEU A 132 -5.71 9.50 0.97
C LEU A 132 -6.33 10.58 1.86
N GLU A 133 -7.25 11.39 1.34
CA GLU A 133 -7.98 12.40 2.12
C GLU A 133 -8.67 11.77 3.33
N PHE A 134 -9.35 10.64 3.11
CA PHE A 134 -10.02 9.93 4.18
C PHE A 134 -9.04 9.41 5.23
N LEU A 135 -7.95 8.76 4.80
CA LEU A 135 -6.96 8.22 5.74
C LEU A 135 -6.23 9.32 6.51
N THR A 136 -5.93 10.45 5.86
CA THR A 136 -5.30 11.61 6.50
C THR A 136 -6.20 12.23 7.57
N ALA A 137 -7.51 12.22 7.35
CA ALA A 137 -8.47 12.77 8.32
C ALA A 137 -8.70 11.84 9.53
N GLU A 138 -8.59 10.52 9.34
CA GLU A 138 -8.95 9.52 10.35
C GLU A 138 -7.75 9.00 11.16
N PHE A 139 -6.52 9.06 10.60
CA PHE A 139 -5.35 8.38 11.16
C PHE A 139 -4.08 9.23 11.07
N ASP A 140 -3.19 9.05 12.03
CA ASP A 140 -1.81 9.55 11.96
C ASP A 140 -0.89 8.47 11.37
N LEU A 141 -0.80 8.41 10.03
CA LEU A 141 -0.05 7.42 9.28
C LEU A 141 0.98 8.07 8.35
N SER A 142 2.05 7.34 8.05
CA SER A 142 2.93 7.62 6.94
C SER A 142 2.28 7.07 5.66
N LEU A 143 1.69 7.95 4.87
CA LEU A 143 0.95 7.58 3.67
C LEU A 143 1.81 7.74 2.42
N GLY A 144 1.84 6.71 1.60
CA GLY A 144 2.40 6.73 0.26
C GLY A 144 1.32 6.64 -0.82
N ALA A 145 1.65 7.07 -2.02
CA ALA A 145 0.82 6.91 -3.21
C ALA A 145 1.63 6.43 -4.42
N ALA A 146 0.94 5.81 -5.38
CA ALA A 146 1.56 5.43 -6.64
C ALA A 146 1.67 6.61 -7.61
N CYS A 147 2.77 6.64 -8.36
CA CYS A 147 2.94 7.46 -9.55
C CYS A 147 3.53 6.60 -10.68
N TYR A 148 3.56 7.14 -11.88
CA TYR A 148 4.12 6.47 -13.06
C TYR A 148 5.19 7.37 -13.67
N PRO A 149 6.40 6.84 -13.97
CA PRO A 149 7.45 7.63 -14.63
C PRO A 149 7.07 7.99 -16.07
N GLU A 150 6.32 7.08 -16.74
CA GLU A 150 5.62 7.36 -17.99
C GLU A 150 4.27 8.02 -17.69
N VAL A 151 3.34 8.00 -18.59
CA VAL A 151 1.98 8.49 -18.38
C VAL A 151 1.09 7.30 -17.98
N HIS A 152 0.23 7.47 -16.97
CA HIS A 152 -0.75 6.45 -16.60
C HIS A 152 -1.62 6.09 -17.83
N PRO A 153 -1.88 4.79 -18.13
CA PRO A 153 -2.61 4.39 -19.33
C PRO A 153 -4.02 4.98 -19.47
N GLU A 154 -4.66 5.29 -18.35
CA GLU A 154 -6.00 5.90 -18.33
C GLU A 154 -5.95 7.43 -18.36
N ALA A 155 -4.77 8.06 -18.28
CA ALA A 155 -4.66 9.52 -18.34
C ALA A 155 -4.87 10.04 -19.76
N ILE A 156 -5.52 11.18 -19.88
CA ILE A 156 -5.80 11.81 -21.18
C ILE A 156 -4.53 12.43 -21.77
N SER A 157 -3.63 12.91 -20.93
CA SER A 157 -2.35 13.51 -21.29
C SER A 157 -1.34 13.44 -20.15
N ALA A 158 -0.08 13.76 -20.41
CA ALA A 158 0.96 13.84 -19.38
C ALA A 158 0.66 14.93 -18.34
N GLU A 159 0.07 16.05 -18.76
CA GLU A 159 -0.34 17.13 -17.88
C GLU A 159 -1.47 16.69 -16.95
N ASP A 160 -2.41 15.90 -17.45
CA ASP A 160 -3.50 15.31 -16.66
C ASP A 160 -2.97 14.35 -15.62
N ASP A 161 -2.07 13.42 -15.99
CA ASP A 161 -1.43 12.49 -15.07
C ASP A 161 -0.63 13.20 -13.97
N LEU A 162 0.10 14.26 -14.34
CA LEU A 162 0.82 15.09 -13.37
C LEU A 162 -0.14 15.81 -12.42
N ALA A 163 -1.29 16.27 -12.91
CA ALA A 163 -2.32 16.88 -12.06
C ALA A 163 -2.87 15.88 -11.04
N TRP A 164 -3.13 14.64 -11.44
CA TRP A 164 -3.55 13.58 -10.53
C TRP A 164 -2.46 13.19 -9.53
N THR A 165 -1.21 13.15 -9.95
CA THR A 165 -0.08 12.92 -9.04
C THR A 165 0.03 14.03 -7.99
N ARG A 166 -0.13 15.29 -8.40
CA ARG A 166 -0.19 16.44 -7.47
C ARG A 166 -1.37 16.34 -6.51
N ALA A 167 -2.55 15.99 -7.00
CA ALA A 167 -3.73 15.79 -6.16
C ALA A 167 -3.48 14.74 -5.06
N LYS A 168 -2.78 13.64 -5.35
CA LYS A 168 -2.41 12.65 -4.34
C LYS A 168 -1.52 13.23 -3.23
N VAL A 169 -0.54 14.07 -3.59
CA VAL A 169 0.31 14.75 -2.59
C VAL A 169 -0.51 15.73 -1.76
N GLU A 170 -1.35 16.54 -2.39
CA GLU A 170 -2.23 17.50 -1.72
C GLU A 170 -3.25 16.80 -0.80
N SER A 171 -3.66 15.58 -1.13
CA SER A 171 -4.53 14.72 -0.30
C SER A 171 -3.82 14.01 0.86
N GLY A 172 -2.50 14.22 1.04
CA GLY A 172 -1.77 13.73 2.21
C GLY A 172 -0.71 12.66 1.96
N ALA A 173 -0.39 12.33 0.71
CA ALA A 173 0.74 11.44 0.43
C ALA A 173 2.06 12.12 0.81
N GLY A 174 2.78 11.55 1.77
CA GLY A 174 4.08 12.03 2.21
C GLY A 174 5.25 11.55 1.32
N PHE A 175 5.02 10.54 0.50
CA PHE A 175 5.97 10.04 -0.50
C PHE A 175 5.24 9.41 -1.68
N LEU A 176 5.94 9.35 -2.81
CA LEU A 176 5.45 8.69 -4.01
C LEU A 176 6.31 7.46 -4.31
N ARG A 177 5.67 6.45 -4.86
CA ARG A 177 6.32 5.24 -5.34
C ARG A 177 5.99 5.04 -6.81
N GLU A 178 7.05 4.91 -7.63
CA GLU A 178 6.88 4.54 -9.02
C GLU A 178 6.43 3.09 -9.12
N LEU A 179 5.38 2.84 -9.90
CA LEU A 179 4.96 1.52 -10.32
C LEU A 179 5.33 1.35 -11.79
N LEU A 180 6.22 0.40 -12.06
CA LEU A 180 6.54 -0.01 -13.43
C LEU A 180 5.42 -0.92 -13.93
N GLN A 181 5.01 -0.71 -15.18
CA GLN A 181 4.04 -1.55 -15.87
C GLN A 181 4.72 -2.70 -16.61
#